data_508f97279ec89a1c742b79c29e1ed948
#
_entry.id   508f97279ec89a1c742b79c29e1ed948
#
_cell.length_a   1.000
_cell.length_b   1.000
_cell.length_c   1.000
_cell.angle_alpha   90.00
_cell.angle_beta   90.00
_cell.angle_gamma   90.00
#
_symmetry.space_group_name_H-M   'P 1'
#
loop_
_entity.id
_entity.type
_entity.pdbx_description
1 polymer ?
#
loop_
_entity_poly.entity_id
_entity_poly.type
_entity_poly.pdbx_seq_one_letter_code
_entity_poly.pdbx_strand_id
1 'polypeptide(L)'
;DRVQSITVLKDAAATAIYGSKAANGVVVITTVAPKPGEVTISYSLTGSVSMPDLSDYNLANAREKLEIEQKAGIYTPQYYMTWKQALDAYNQRLLRVEEGVNTDWLSIPLRTSVNHKHSFSIEGGNADLRYGLDLSYNKNNGVMKDSYRDIMNVGFHVDYRLKNLQVVNYIEYNYTEAQESPYGDFSDYTHLQPYDRPYDKNGTLISGALEFSTL
;
A
#
# COMPACT_ATOMS: atom_id res chain seq x y z
N ASP A 1 8.96 -5.48 18.13
CA ASP A 1 9.36 -4.09 18.44
C ASP A 1 10.37 -4.04 19.59
N ARG A 2 11.62 -4.44 19.27
CA ARG A 2 12.73 -4.49 20.27
C ARG A 2 13.73 -3.35 20.06
N VAL A 3 13.27 -2.20 19.58
CA VAL A 3 14.13 -1.01 19.41
C VAL A 3 14.32 -0.34 20.76
N GLN A 4 15.58 -0.26 21.21
CA GLN A 4 15.96 0.47 22.40
C GLN A 4 16.17 1.95 22.09
N SER A 5 16.84 2.25 20.98
CA SER A 5 17.07 3.62 20.54
C SER A 5 17.25 3.71 19.03
N ILE A 6 16.91 4.87 18.49
CA ILE A 6 17.18 5.24 17.10
C ILE A 6 18.02 6.52 17.16
N THR A 7 19.24 6.47 16.62
CA THR A 7 20.15 7.61 16.55
C THR A 7 20.41 7.97 15.09
N VAL A 8 20.21 9.22 14.74
CA VAL A 8 20.50 9.73 13.39
C VAL A 8 21.81 10.49 13.43
N LEU A 9 22.82 9.97 12.72
CA LEU A 9 24.15 10.58 12.61
C LEU A 9 24.20 11.35 11.28
N LYS A 10 24.44 12.66 11.37
CA LYS A 10 24.52 13.55 10.19
C LYS A 10 25.91 14.19 10.04
N ASP A 11 26.74 14.14 11.10
CA ASP A 11 28.05 14.76 11.10
C ASP A 11 29.10 13.88 10.41
N ALA A 12 30.02 14.51 9.70
CA ALA A 12 31.08 13.81 8.97
C ALA A 12 31.96 12.95 9.89
N ALA A 13 32.22 13.38 11.11
CA ALA A 13 32.99 12.61 12.09
C ALA A 13 32.27 11.36 12.59
N ALA A 14 30.94 11.45 12.78
CA ALA A 14 30.10 10.32 13.18
C ALA A 14 29.92 9.33 12.03
N THR A 15 29.80 9.83 10.79
CA THR A 15 29.62 8.99 9.60
C THR A 15 30.92 8.33 9.15
N ALA A 16 32.10 8.87 9.50
CA ALA A 16 33.40 8.30 9.16
C ALA A 16 33.59 6.86 9.66
N ILE A 17 32.94 6.50 10.78
CA ILE A 17 32.98 5.14 11.35
C ILE A 17 32.29 4.12 10.41
N TYR A 18 31.33 4.57 9.60
CA TYR A 18 30.51 3.72 8.73
C TYR A 18 30.96 3.73 7.27
N GLY A 19 32.06 4.45 6.96
CA GLY A 19 32.66 4.50 5.63
C GLY A 19 31.88 5.29 4.58
N SER A 20 32.22 5.08 3.31
CA SER A 20 31.67 5.86 2.17
C SER A 20 30.15 5.75 1.97
N LYS A 21 29.53 4.67 2.46
CA LYS A 21 28.06 4.49 2.41
C LYS A 21 27.31 5.45 3.32
N ALA A 22 28.01 6.10 4.27
CA ALA A 22 27.43 7.01 5.23
C ALA A 22 27.38 8.48 4.76
N ALA A 23 27.72 8.77 3.51
CA ALA A 23 27.79 10.14 2.97
C ALA A 23 26.46 10.93 3.11
N ASN A 24 25.33 10.25 3.13
CA ASN A 24 24.00 10.86 3.29
C ASN A 24 23.45 10.77 4.74
N GLY A 25 24.31 10.42 5.70
CA GLY A 25 23.93 10.16 7.08
C GLY A 25 23.71 8.69 7.38
N VAL A 26 23.64 8.37 8.67
CA VAL A 26 23.43 7.01 9.16
C VAL A 26 22.32 7.00 10.20
N VAL A 27 21.41 6.05 10.07
CA VAL A 27 20.42 5.74 11.11
C VAL A 27 20.89 4.50 11.86
N VAL A 28 21.30 4.69 13.11
CA VAL A 28 21.71 3.59 13.98
C VAL A 28 20.52 3.16 14.81
N ILE A 29 20.11 1.92 14.65
CA ILE A 29 19.04 1.31 15.43
C ILE A 29 19.69 0.37 16.43
N THR A 30 19.53 0.67 17.71
CA THR A 30 19.99 -0.21 18.79
C THR A 30 18.79 -1.03 19.28
N THR A 31 18.95 -2.34 19.29
CA THR A 31 17.93 -3.26 19.79
C THR A 31 18.15 -3.56 21.27
N VAL A 32 17.07 -3.90 21.98
CA VAL A 32 17.14 -4.35 23.38
C VAL A 32 17.85 -5.70 23.42
N ALA A 33 18.94 -5.78 24.18
CA ALA A 33 19.63 -7.04 24.42
C ALA A 33 18.77 -7.97 25.29
N PRO A 34 18.84 -9.31 25.11
CA PRO A 34 18.18 -10.27 25.99
C PRO A 34 18.58 -10.06 27.45
N LYS A 35 17.61 -10.11 28.36
CA LYS A 35 17.87 -9.97 29.79
C LYS A 35 18.38 -11.28 30.39
N PRO A 36 19.31 -11.25 31.33
CA PRO A 36 19.66 -12.43 32.11
C PRO A 36 18.47 -12.74 33.03
N GLY A 37 18.16 -14.03 33.18
CA GLY A 37 17.07 -14.47 34.07
C GLY A 37 16.37 -15.70 33.55
N GLU A 38 15.20 -15.97 34.09
CA GLU A 38 14.32 -17.04 33.64
C GLU A 38 13.86 -16.82 32.21
N VAL A 39 13.51 -17.92 31.54
CA VAL A 39 12.98 -17.87 30.17
C VAL A 39 11.70 -17.06 30.16
N THR A 40 11.68 -16.00 29.37
CA THR A 40 10.50 -15.17 29.13
C THR A 40 9.96 -15.41 27.74
N ILE A 41 8.68 -15.67 27.66
CA ILE A 41 7.96 -15.85 26.39
C ILE A 41 6.99 -14.68 26.26
N SER A 42 7.02 -14.02 25.12
CA SER A 42 6.11 -12.90 24.80
C SER A 42 5.43 -13.13 23.48
N TYR A 43 4.15 -12.82 23.44
CA TYR A 43 3.35 -12.84 22.21
C TYR A 43 2.54 -11.57 22.10
N SER A 44 2.51 -10.97 20.91
CA SER A 44 1.63 -9.84 20.61
C SER A 44 0.92 -10.04 19.29
N LEU A 45 -0.33 -9.60 19.25
CA LEU A 45 -1.17 -9.54 18.06
C LEU A 45 -1.63 -8.09 17.87
N THR A 46 -1.37 -7.55 16.69
CA THR A 46 -1.88 -6.24 16.29
C THR A 46 -2.76 -6.42 15.06
N GLY A 47 -4.00 -5.94 15.13
CA GLY A 47 -4.92 -5.88 14.01
C GLY A 47 -5.15 -4.44 13.58
N SER A 48 -5.33 -4.21 12.28
CA SER A 48 -5.75 -2.92 11.74
C SER A 48 -6.71 -3.10 10.56
N VAL A 49 -7.59 -2.11 10.39
CA VAL A 49 -8.51 -2.03 9.26
C VAL A 49 -8.16 -0.75 8.51
N SER A 50 -7.93 -0.86 7.20
CA SER A 50 -7.69 0.28 6.32
C SER A 50 -8.84 0.42 5.35
N MET A 51 -9.42 1.61 5.30
CA MET A 51 -10.51 1.96 4.40
C MET A 51 -10.06 3.08 3.48
N PRO A 52 -10.39 3.04 2.17
CA PRO A 52 -10.14 4.16 1.29
C PRO A 52 -10.99 5.35 1.73
N ASP A 53 -10.38 6.53 1.78
CA ASP A 53 -11.10 7.78 1.99
C ASP A 53 -11.22 8.50 0.64
N LEU A 54 -12.44 8.61 0.14
CA LEU A 54 -12.79 9.26 -1.12
C LEU A 54 -13.51 10.60 -0.90
N SER A 55 -13.59 11.10 0.32
CA SER A 55 -14.36 12.29 0.68
C SER A 55 -13.87 13.57 -0.02
N ASP A 56 -12.61 13.64 -0.39
CA ASP A 56 -12.01 14.78 -1.09
C ASP A 56 -12.27 14.76 -2.62
N TYR A 57 -12.79 13.66 -3.15
CA TYR A 57 -13.11 13.53 -4.57
C TYR A 57 -14.55 13.99 -4.84
N ASN A 58 -14.70 15.25 -5.27
CA ASN A 58 -15.99 15.83 -5.66
C ASN A 58 -16.25 15.61 -7.15
N LEU A 59 -16.49 14.37 -7.57
CA LEU A 59 -16.77 14.03 -8.97
C LEU A 59 -18.25 14.24 -9.28
N ALA A 60 -18.52 14.74 -10.48
CA ALA A 60 -19.87 14.87 -10.99
C ALA A 60 -20.49 13.50 -11.26
N ASN A 61 -21.77 13.33 -10.95
CA ASN A 61 -22.51 12.15 -11.38
C ASN A 61 -22.77 12.16 -12.91
N ALA A 62 -23.31 11.07 -13.46
CA ALA A 62 -23.46 10.91 -14.90
C ALA A 62 -24.30 12.01 -15.55
N ARG A 63 -25.39 12.44 -14.89
CA ARG A 63 -26.25 13.52 -15.39
C ARG A 63 -25.55 14.88 -15.31
N GLU A 64 -24.96 15.19 -14.19
CA GLU A 64 -24.20 16.43 -13.99
C GLU A 64 -23.05 16.55 -14.98
N LYS A 65 -22.31 15.45 -15.18
CA LYS A 65 -21.19 15.40 -16.14
C LYS A 65 -21.68 15.72 -17.56
N LEU A 66 -22.76 15.07 -18.00
CA LEU A 66 -23.34 15.29 -19.33
C LEU A 66 -23.82 16.75 -19.52
N GLU A 67 -24.43 17.33 -18.48
CA GLU A 67 -24.86 18.74 -18.51
C GLU A 67 -23.68 19.72 -18.58
N ILE A 68 -22.63 19.44 -17.81
CA ILE A 68 -21.39 20.25 -17.83
C ILE A 68 -20.77 20.20 -19.23
N GLU A 69 -20.64 19.03 -19.82
CA GLU A 69 -20.08 18.84 -21.16
C GLU A 69 -20.90 19.55 -22.24
N GLN A 70 -22.24 19.50 -22.13
CA GLN A 70 -23.12 20.21 -23.04
C GLN A 70 -22.93 21.74 -22.91
N LYS A 71 -22.88 22.28 -21.69
CA LYS A 71 -22.66 23.70 -21.42
C LYS A 71 -21.27 24.16 -21.84
N ALA A 72 -20.29 23.30 -21.74
CA ALA A 72 -18.90 23.55 -22.18
C ALA A 72 -18.72 23.46 -23.71
N GLY A 73 -19.77 23.10 -24.46
CA GLY A 73 -19.71 23.02 -25.91
C GLY A 73 -18.93 21.83 -26.45
N ILE A 74 -18.78 20.77 -25.66
CA ILE A 74 -18.06 19.55 -26.10
C ILE A 74 -18.74 18.89 -27.30
N TYR A 75 -20.08 18.95 -27.37
CA TYR A 75 -20.87 18.34 -28.46
C TYR A 75 -21.01 19.30 -29.66
N THR A 76 -19.88 19.72 -30.21
CA THR A 76 -19.79 20.61 -31.37
C THR A 76 -18.78 20.10 -32.40
N PRO A 77 -18.82 20.58 -33.68
CA PRO A 77 -17.81 20.22 -34.67
C PRO A 77 -16.36 20.55 -34.34
N GLN A 78 -16.13 21.34 -33.29
CA GLN A 78 -14.78 21.57 -32.78
C GLN A 78 -14.14 20.30 -32.21
N TYR A 79 -14.95 19.43 -31.60
CA TYR A 79 -14.52 18.16 -30.98
C TYR A 79 -14.93 16.94 -31.80
N TYR A 80 -15.87 17.12 -32.74
CA TYR A 80 -16.36 16.09 -33.65
C TYR A 80 -16.29 16.61 -35.11
N MET A 81 -16.08 15.71 -36.06
CA MET A 81 -15.95 16.12 -37.48
C MET A 81 -17.23 16.75 -38.03
N THR A 82 -18.39 16.39 -37.52
CA THR A 82 -19.70 16.90 -38.00
C THR A 82 -20.70 17.09 -36.86
N TRP A 83 -21.68 17.98 -37.06
CA TRP A 83 -22.82 18.14 -36.15
C TRP A 83 -23.57 16.83 -35.88
N LYS A 84 -23.69 15.98 -36.91
CA LYS A 84 -24.35 14.69 -36.75
C LYS A 84 -23.61 13.79 -35.75
N GLN A 85 -22.30 13.69 -35.87
CA GLN A 85 -21.47 12.88 -34.94
C GLN A 85 -21.55 13.43 -33.52
N ALA A 86 -21.50 14.76 -33.37
CA ALA A 86 -21.66 15.40 -32.07
C ALA A 86 -23.00 15.08 -31.41
N LEU A 87 -24.10 15.16 -32.20
CA LEU A 87 -25.42 14.86 -31.71
C LEU A 87 -25.60 13.37 -31.38
N ASP A 88 -25.07 12.50 -32.22
CA ASP A 88 -25.15 11.04 -32.02
C ASP A 88 -24.39 10.67 -30.72
N ALA A 89 -23.22 11.25 -30.47
CA ALA A 89 -22.43 11.05 -29.24
C ALA A 89 -23.21 11.52 -28.01
N TYR A 90 -23.79 12.72 -28.05
CA TYR A 90 -24.62 13.24 -26.97
C TYR A 90 -25.82 12.31 -26.69
N ASN A 91 -26.55 11.93 -27.72
CA ASN A 91 -27.74 11.09 -27.57
C ASN A 91 -27.40 9.70 -27.00
N GLN A 92 -26.28 9.11 -27.39
CA GLN A 92 -25.82 7.84 -26.83
C GLN A 92 -25.51 7.94 -25.34
N ARG A 93 -24.84 9.02 -24.91
CA ARG A 93 -24.53 9.26 -23.48
C ARG A 93 -25.81 9.58 -22.70
N LEU A 94 -26.69 10.40 -23.27
CA LEU A 94 -28.00 10.71 -22.68
C LEU A 94 -28.83 9.42 -22.48
N LEU A 95 -28.88 8.52 -23.48
CA LEU A 95 -29.57 7.25 -23.34
C LEU A 95 -29.05 6.43 -22.17
N ARG A 96 -27.74 6.35 -22.01
CA ARG A 96 -27.13 5.64 -20.86
C ARG A 96 -27.52 6.28 -19.54
N VAL A 97 -27.50 7.63 -19.45
CA VAL A 97 -27.94 8.36 -18.26
C VAL A 97 -29.40 8.09 -17.93
N GLU A 98 -30.29 8.08 -18.95
CA GLU A 98 -31.73 7.75 -18.80
C GLU A 98 -31.96 6.27 -18.45
N GLU A 99 -31.08 5.37 -18.88
CA GLU A 99 -31.04 3.97 -18.43
C GLU A 99 -30.54 3.80 -16.98
N GLY A 100 -30.19 4.90 -16.29
CA GLY A 100 -29.74 4.91 -14.90
C GLY A 100 -28.26 4.57 -14.72
N VAL A 101 -27.42 4.64 -15.75
CA VAL A 101 -26.00 4.43 -15.64
C VAL A 101 -25.38 5.58 -14.87
N ASN A 102 -24.74 5.25 -13.76
CA ASN A 102 -23.95 6.18 -12.94
C ASN A 102 -22.87 5.38 -12.22
N THR A 103 -21.76 5.16 -12.92
CA THR A 103 -20.67 4.30 -12.44
C THR A 103 -19.76 5.06 -11.49
N ASP A 104 -19.62 4.56 -10.27
CA ASP A 104 -18.58 5.01 -9.34
C ASP A 104 -17.27 4.28 -9.65
N TRP A 105 -16.52 4.84 -10.59
CA TRP A 105 -15.25 4.27 -11.03
C TRP A 105 -14.21 4.20 -9.93
N LEU A 106 -14.22 5.15 -8.97
CA LEU A 106 -13.23 5.17 -7.89
C LEU A 106 -13.38 3.99 -6.94
N SER A 107 -14.60 3.49 -6.74
CA SER A 107 -14.86 2.35 -5.86
C SER A 107 -14.44 1.00 -6.48
N ILE A 108 -14.36 0.93 -7.81
CA ILE A 108 -14.11 -0.34 -8.54
C ILE A 108 -12.79 -1.00 -8.14
N PRO A 109 -11.63 -0.31 -8.12
CA PRO A 109 -10.37 -0.92 -7.76
C PRO A 109 -10.15 -1.05 -6.26
N LEU A 110 -11.05 -0.52 -5.42
CA LEU A 110 -10.84 -0.36 -4.00
C LEU A 110 -11.59 -1.39 -3.16
N ARG A 111 -11.04 -1.66 -1.98
CA ARG A 111 -11.66 -2.48 -0.94
C ARG A 111 -11.27 -1.98 0.45
N THR A 112 -12.09 -2.26 1.45
CA THR A 112 -11.64 -2.26 2.83
C THR A 112 -10.70 -3.44 3.05
N SER A 113 -9.53 -3.20 3.63
CA SER A 113 -8.55 -4.24 3.93
C SER A 113 -8.39 -4.46 5.43
N VAL A 114 -8.19 -5.73 5.81
CA VAL A 114 -7.90 -6.14 7.19
C VAL A 114 -6.47 -6.66 7.21
N ASN A 115 -5.68 -6.14 8.14
CA ASN A 115 -4.28 -6.42 8.30
C ASN A 115 -4.00 -6.92 9.71
N HIS A 116 -2.99 -7.78 9.86
CA HIS A 116 -2.60 -8.26 11.18
C HIS A 116 -1.11 -8.56 11.24
N LYS A 117 -0.53 -8.31 12.41
CA LYS A 117 0.85 -8.64 12.74
C LYS A 117 0.88 -9.54 13.97
N HIS A 118 1.52 -10.68 13.86
CA HIS A 118 1.89 -11.56 14.97
C HIS A 118 3.35 -11.35 15.29
N SER A 119 3.69 -11.23 16.56
CA SER A 119 5.07 -11.17 17.02
C SER A 119 5.21 -12.11 18.22
N PHE A 120 6.18 -12.99 18.16
CA PHE A 120 6.50 -13.96 19.19
C PHE A 120 7.98 -13.84 19.53
N SER A 121 8.31 -13.81 20.81
CA SER A 121 9.70 -13.82 21.25
C SER A 121 9.92 -14.73 22.45
N ILE A 122 11.07 -15.36 22.47
CA ILE A 122 11.60 -16.11 23.59
C ILE A 122 12.95 -15.51 23.92
N GLU A 123 13.19 -15.20 25.18
CA GLU A 123 14.49 -14.74 25.63
C GLU A 123 14.82 -15.34 27.00
N GLY A 124 16.10 -15.54 27.28
CA GLY A 124 16.54 -16.08 28.55
C GLY A 124 18.06 -16.19 28.65
N GLY A 125 18.53 -16.77 29.73
CA GLY A 125 19.93 -17.02 29.96
C GLY A 125 20.39 -16.57 31.33
N ASN A 126 21.71 -16.54 31.50
CA ASN A 126 22.37 -16.13 32.76
C ASN A 126 23.40 -15.01 32.52
N ALA A 127 24.27 -14.77 33.48
CA ALA A 127 25.31 -13.73 33.36
C ALA A 127 26.28 -14.01 32.18
N ASP A 128 26.55 -15.29 31.90
CA ASP A 128 27.55 -15.73 30.93
C ASP A 128 26.94 -16.02 29.53
N LEU A 129 25.71 -16.48 29.48
CA LEU A 129 25.02 -16.80 28.23
C LEU A 129 23.62 -16.20 28.22
N ARG A 130 23.33 -15.38 27.20
CA ARG A 130 22.00 -14.85 26.91
C ARG A 130 21.61 -15.22 25.50
N TYR A 131 20.36 -15.55 25.30
CA TYR A 131 19.83 -15.89 23.98
C TYR A 131 18.42 -15.31 23.79
N GLY A 132 18.08 -15.08 22.55
CA GLY A 132 16.76 -14.66 22.13
C GLY A 132 16.39 -15.20 20.77
N LEU A 133 15.12 -15.51 20.60
CA LEU A 133 14.49 -15.86 19.32
C LEU A 133 13.29 -14.93 19.13
N ASP A 134 13.26 -14.27 18.00
CA ASP A 134 12.17 -13.38 17.61
C ASP A 134 11.57 -13.88 16.31
N LEU A 135 10.26 -14.05 16.29
CA LEU A 135 9.48 -14.41 15.11
C LEU A 135 8.42 -13.35 14.89
N SER A 136 8.27 -12.87 13.67
CA SER A 136 7.12 -12.05 13.32
C SER A 136 6.59 -12.37 11.93
N TYR A 137 5.27 -12.30 11.82
CA TYR A 137 4.55 -12.38 10.56
C TYR A 137 3.60 -11.20 10.46
N ASN A 138 3.72 -10.44 9.39
CA ASN A 138 2.91 -9.26 9.14
C ASN A 138 2.21 -9.41 7.79
N LYS A 139 0.90 -9.54 7.82
CA LYS A 139 0.05 -9.57 6.65
C LYS A 139 -0.50 -8.18 6.38
N ASN A 140 -0.09 -7.58 5.26
CA ASN A 140 -0.54 -6.26 4.82
C ASN A 140 -1.24 -6.38 3.48
N ASN A 141 -2.56 -6.26 3.50
CA ASN A 141 -3.37 -6.11 2.30
C ASN A 141 -3.54 -4.62 1.98
N GLY A 142 -3.35 -4.24 0.73
CA GLY A 142 -3.61 -2.88 0.29
C GLY A 142 -5.10 -2.58 0.14
N VAL A 143 -5.44 -1.28 0.09
CA VAL A 143 -6.80 -0.82 -0.23
C VAL A 143 -7.13 -0.96 -1.71
N MET A 144 -6.12 -1.00 -2.59
CA MET A 144 -6.30 -1.47 -3.96
C MET A 144 -6.49 -2.98 -3.96
N LYS A 145 -7.50 -3.48 -4.68
CA LYS A 145 -7.79 -4.93 -4.77
C LYS A 145 -6.55 -5.69 -5.25
N ASP A 146 -6.34 -6.87 -4.67
CA ASP A 146 -5.29 -7.83 -5.01
C ASP A 146 -3.85 -7.30 -4.84
N SER A 147 -3.67 -6.16 -4.17
CA SER A 147 -2.36 -5.72 -3.69
C SER A 147 -2.10 -6.22 -2.27
N TYR A 148 -0.88 -6.65 -2.00
CA TYR A 148 -0.45 -7.08 -0.66
C TYR A 148 1.07 -7.00 -0.50
N ARG A 149 1.50 -7.01 0.76
CA ARG A 149 2.91 -7.17 1.15
C ARG A 149 2.97 -7.95 2.46
N ASP A 150 3.29 -9.22 2.37
CA ASP A 150 3.46 -10.11 3.51
C ASP A 150 4.94 -10.17 3.90
N ILE A 151 5.23 -10.01 5.19
CA ILE A 151 6.60 -9.95 5.70
C ILE A 151 6.73 -10.95 6.84
N MET A 152 7.72 -11.84 6.73
CA MET A 152 8.12 -12.75 7.78
C MET A 152 9.55 -12.44 8.22
N ASN A 153 9.76 -12.29 9.53
CA ASN A 153 11.09 -12.10 10.09
C ASN A 153 11.36 -13.16 11.14
N VAL A 154 12.59 -13.68 11.11
CA VAL A 154 13.14 -14.61 12.09
C VAL A 154 14.46 -14.03 12.57
N GLY A 155 14.57 -13.71 13.86
CA GLY A 155 15.78 -13.21 14.47
C GLY A 155 16.28 -14.16 15.54
N PHE A 156 17.56 -14.43 15.55
CA PHE A 156 18.24 -15.21 16.60
C PHE A 156 19.42 -14.42 17.15
N HIS A 157 19.48 -14.31 18.46
CA HIS A 157 20.49 -13.53 19.17
C HIS A 157 21.16 -14.39 20.24
N VAL A 158 22.51 -14.35 20.30
CA VAL A 158 23.32 -14.96 21.36
C VAL A 158 24.37 -13.97 21.81
N ASP A 159 24.48 -13.76 23.12
CA ASP A 159 25.57 -13.03 23.79
C ASP A 159 26.20 -13.98 24.79
N TYR A 160 27.41 -14.45 24.45
CA TYR A 160 28.19 -15.36 25.30
C TYR A 160 29.44 -14.65 25.85
N ARG A 161 29.62 -14.71 27.16
CA ARG A 161 30.74 -14.09 27.88
C ARG A 161 31.53 -15.14 28.63
N LEU A 162 32.82 -15.17 28.36
CA LEU A 162 33.78 -16.04 29.06
C LEU A 162 34.99 -15.22 29.46
N LYS A 163 35.15 -14.94 30.75
CA LYS A 163 36.25 -14.11 31.30
C LYS A 163 36.37 -12.79 30.55
N ASN A 164 37.42 -12.62 29.73
CA ASN A 164 37.69 -11.41 28.94
C ASN A 164 37.19 -11.51 27.50
N LEU A 165 36.53 -12.59 27.12
CA LEU A 165 35.97 -12.82 25.79
C LEU A 165 34.45 -12.61 25.83
N GLN A 166 33.96 -11.78 24.91
CA GLN A 166 32.53 -11.69 24.63
C GLN A 166 32.30 -12.03 23.15
N VAL A 167 31.36 -12.93 22.89
CA VAL A 167 30.92 -13.28 21.56
C VAL A 167 29.45 -12.90 21.45
N VAL A 168 29.15 -11.95 20.56
CA VAL A 168 27.78 -11.54 20.24
C VAL A 168 27.50 -11.97 18.83
N ASN A 169 26.43 -12.70 18.64
CA ASN A 169 25.97 -13.12 17.34
C ASN A 169 24.49 -12.73 17.18
N TYR A 170 24.16 -12.14 16.03
CA TYR A 170 22.80 -11.84 15.64
C TYR A 170 22.58 -12.30 14.21
N ILE A 171 21.65 -13.21 14.02
CA ILE A 171 21.24 -13.74 12.72
C ILE A 171 19.82 -13.29 12.49
N GLU A 172 19.58 -12.67 11.36
CA GLU A 172 18.23 -12.25 10.94
C GLU A 172 17.93 -12.76 9.54
N TYR A 173 16.76 -13.36 9.40
CA TYR A 173 16.21 -13.77 8.12
C TYR A 173 14.90 -13.02 7.89
N ASN A 174 14.84 -12.31 6.77
CA ASN A 174 13.67 -11.54 6.35
C ASN A 174 13.18 -12.10 5.02
N TYR A 175 11.91 -12.47 4.97
CA TYR A 175 11.22 -12.86 3.75
C TYR A 175 10.08 -11.90 3.49
N THR A 176 10.02 -11.39 2.26
CA THR A 176 8.94 -10.49 1.82
C THR A 176 8.35 -11.01 0.53
N GLU A 177 7.03 -11.14 0.51
CA GLU A 177 6.23 -11.40 -0.66
C GLU A 177 5.30 -10.22 -0.90
N ALA A 178 5.31 -9.67 -2.11
CA ALA A 178 4.50 -8.50 -2.43
C ALA A 178 3.93 -8.60 -3.84
N GLN A 179 2.73 -8.07 -4.00
CA GLN A 179 2.06 -7.97 -5.30
C GLN A 179 1.45 -6.58 -5.42
N GLU A 180 1.71 -5.93 -6.53
CA GLU A 180 1.01 -4.72 -6.92
C GLU A 180 -0.40 -5.06 -7.44
N SER A 181 -1.30 -4.09 -7.35
CA SER A 181 -2.67 -4.30 -7.83
C SER A 181 -2.69 -4.50 -9.35
N PRO A 182 -3.39 -5.53 -9.85
CA PRO A 182 -3.61 -5.69 -11.29
C PRO A 182 -4.57 -4.65 -11.88
N TYR A 183 -5.19 -3.83 -11.03
CA TYR A 183 -6.10 -2.76 -11.45
C TYR A 183 -5.38 -1.50 -11.97
N GLY A 184 -4.03 -1.49 -12.03
CA GLY A 184 -3.26 -0.34 -12.51
C GLY A 184 -3.25 0.84 -11.53
N ASP A 185 -3.04 2.04 -12.04
CA ASP A 185 -2.94 3.24 -11.22
C ASP A 185 -4.32 3.78 -10.84
N PHE A 186 -4.50 4.13 -9.56
CA PHE A 186 -5.76 4.68 -9.08
C PHE A 186 -6.16 5.99 -9.79
N SER A 187 -5.17 6.80 -10.18
CA SER A 187 -5.39 8.05 -10.91
C SER A 187 -6.15 7.85 -12.22
N ASP A 188 -5.99 6.70 -12.86
CA ASP A 188 -6.65 6.41 -14.14
C ASP A 188 -8.17 6.39 -14.00
N TYR A 189 -8.65 5.91 -12.86
CA TYR A 189 -10.08 5.84 -12.57
C TYR A 189 -10.73 7.21 -12.37
N THR A 190 -9.96 8.26 -12.04
CA THR A 190 -10.48 9.63 -11.90
C THR A 190 -10.83 10.28 -13.24
N HIS A 191 -10.31 9.74 -14.35
CA HIS A 191 -10.56 10.25 -15.70
C HIS A 191 -11.70 9.54 -16.42
N LEU A 192 -12.22 8.44 -15.86
CA LEU A 192 -13.29 7.69 -16.48
C LEU A 192 -14.65 8.38 -16.32
N GLN A 193 -15.52 8.15 -17.29
CA GLN A 193 -16.79 8.87 -17.37
C GLN A 193 -17.89 8.11 -16.63
N PRO A 194 -18.67 8.76 -15.75
CA PRO A 194 -19.67 8.09 -14.92
C PRO A 194 -20.86 7.53 -15.72
N TYR A 195 -21.06 7.95 -16.96
CA TYR A 195 -22.07 7.37 -17.87
C TYR A 195 -21.56 6.16 -18.66
N ASP A 196 -20.30 5.74 -18.48
CA ASP A 196 -19.78 4.51 -19.08
C ASP A 196 -19.92 3.33 -18.12
N ARG A 197 -20.07 2.13 -18.68
CA ARG A 197 -20.26 0.89 -17.95
C ARG A 197 -18.99 0.05 -17.98
N PRO A 198 -18.56 -0.54 -16.87
CA PRO A 198 -17.45 -1.50 -16.87
C PRO A 198 -17.86 -2.84 -17.47
N TYR A 199 -19.15 -3.19 -17.38
CA TYR A 199 -19.68 -4.47 -17.84
C TYR A 199 -20.89 -4.26 -18.75
N ASP A 200 -21.07 -5.17 -19.71
CA ASP A 200 -22.26 -5.24 -20.54
C ASP A 200 -23.48 -5.79 -19.76
N LYS A 201 -24.63 -5.90 -20.44
CA LYS A 201 -25.87 -6.43 -19.83
C LYS A 201 -25.78 -7.90 -19.43
N ASN A 202 -24.76 -8.63 -19.91
CA ASN A 202 -24.51 -10.04 -19.61
C ASN A 202 -23.46 -10.21 -18.51
N GLY A 203 -22.90 -9.12 -17.96
CA GLY A 203 -21.85 -9.16 -16.96
C GLY A 203 -20.44 -9.37 -17.54
N THR A 204 -20.27 -9.26 -18.86
CA THR A 204 -18.97 -9.36 -19.51
C THR A 204 -18.27 -8.00 -19.46
N LEU A 205 -16.97 -7.99 -19.12
CA LEU A 205 -16.16 -6.78 -19.10
C LEU A 205 -16.13 -6.17 -20.51
N ILE A 206 -16.48 -4.90 -20.61
CA ILE A 206 -16.44 -4.18 -21.88
C ILE A 206 -14.97 -3.91 -22.21
N SER A 207 -14.48 -4.49 -23.33
CA SER A 207 -13.13 -4.24 -23.83
C SER A 207 -12.96 -2.73 -24.08
N GLY A 208 -11.88 -2.15 -23.54
CA GLY A 208 -11.63 -0.71 -23.62
C GLY A 208 -12.40 0.13 -22.59
N ALA A 209 -13.11 -0.48 -21.62
CA ALA A 209 -13.76 0.29 -20.57
C ALA A 209 -12.78 1.11 -19.73
N LEU A 210 -11.52 0.68 -19.68
CA LEU A 210 -10.39 1.39 -19.06
C LEU A 210 -9.48 2.09 -20.10
N GLU A 211 -9.76 1.94 -21.40
CA GLU A 211 -9.10 2.73 -22.42
C GLU A 211 -9.68 4.14 -22.37
N PHE A 212 -8.82 5.09 -22.06
CA PHE A 212 -9.18 6.50 -22.00
C PHE A 212 -9.84 6.91 -23.30
N SER A 213 -11.09 7.38 -23.22
CA SER A 213 -11.63 8.19 -24.30
C SER A 213 -10.83 9.50 -24.27
N THR A 214 -9.73 9.53 -24.99
CA THR A 214 -9.04 10.77 -25.33
C THR A 214 -10.02 11.65 -26.10
N LEU A 215 -10.62 12.62 -25.42
CA LEU A 215 -11.15 13.81 -26.02
C LEU A 215 -10.08 14.87 -26.02
#